data_cb4c79080c558895d351ea68d4734b21
#
_entry.id   cb4c79080c558895d351ea68d4734b21
#
_cell.length_a   1.000
_cell.length_b   1.000
_cell.length_c   1.000
_cell.angle_alpha   90.00
_cell.angle_beta   90.00
_cell.angle_gamma   90.00
#
_symmetry.space_group_name_H-M   'P 1'
#
loop_
_entity.id
_entity.type
_entity.pdbx_description
1 polymer ?
#
loop_
_entity_poly.entity_id
_entity_poly.type
_entity_poly.pdbx_seq_one_letter_code
_entity_poly.pdbx_strand_id
1 'polypeptide(L)'
;HNSGKPFTKDNLRMLHFDDIVFGPIFSRRLGSSLGVNVLPSKGKLCNFDCIYCECGWNKDGIAERRFPSLKDVEAALEEKMSKASAEGVPVDSITFSGNGEPTMHPDFAKIIDVTLNCRDRYYPNAKVSVLSNATLIGRKEVAEALKRVDNPILKIDASSDELIRKMNKPVGTYRLDDVVEAMMEFEGNFVLQTMFLKSPDFDTLEPEALKAWMEIVRDLRPREIMVY
;
A
#
# COMPACT_ATOMS: atom_id res chain seq x y z
N HIS A 1 -34.57 7.70 12.23
CA HIS A 1 -34.86 7.21 10.87
C HIS A 1 -33.75 7.62 9.95
N ASN A 2 -32.76 6.74 9.82
CA ASN A 2 -31.65 6.92 8.86
C ASN A 2 -32.11 6.22 7.58
N SER A 3 -32.54 7.00 6.59
CA SER A 3 -32.93 6.51 5.27
C SER A 3 -31.71 5.88 4.63
N GLY A 4 -31.71 4.55 4.52
CA GLY A 4 -30.63 3.74 3.96
C GLY A 4 -30.36 4.05 2.49
N LYS A 5 -29.55 5.07 2.23
CA LYS A 5 -28.90 5.18 0.93
C LYS A 5 -27.79 4.12 0.89
N PRO A 6 -27.66 3.38 -0.20
CA PRO A 6 -26.58 2.42 -0.33
C PRO A 6 -25.23 3.15 -0.20
N PHE A 7 -24.32 2.53 0.55
CA PHE A 7 -22.95 3.02 0.70
C PHE A 7 -22.31 3.04 -0.69
N THR A 8 -22.05 4.22 -1.23
CA THR A 8 -21.32 4.40 -2.48
C THR A 8 -20.07 5.23 -2.21
N LYS A 9 -18.98 4.87 -2.85
CA LYS A 9 -17.69 5.57 -2.79
C LYS A 9 -17.84 7.07 -3.12
N ASP A 10 -18.82 7.42 -3.92
CA ASP A 10 -19.12 8.80 -4.33
C ASP A 10 -19.64 9.68 -3.18
N ASN A 11 -20.05 9.08 -2.04
CA ASN A 11 -20.54 9.79 -0.85
C ASN A 11 -19.48 9.92 0.26
N LEU A 12 -18.25 9.42 0.05
CA LEU A 12 -17.16 9.53 1.00
C LEU A 12 -16.35 10.80 0.75
N ARG A 13 -15.93 11.44 1.86
CA ARG A 13 -14.86 12.44 1.78
C ARG A 13 -13.58 11.71 1.42
N MET A 14 -13.09 11.90 0.19
CA MET A 14 -11.86 11.29 -0.31
C MET A 14 -10.66 11.79 0.48
N LEU A 15 -9.81 10.85 0.93
CA LEU A 15 -8.54 11.15 1.56
C LEU A 15 -7.46 11.29 0.49
N HIS A 16 -6.89 12.51 0.38
CA HIS A 16 -5.70 12.75 -0.42
C HIS A 16 -4.62 13.38 0.46
N PHE A 17 -3.38 13.02 0.20
CA PHE A 17 -2.23 13.58 0.86
C PHE A 17 -1.54 14.55 -0.08
N ASP A 18 -1.48 15.83 0.32
CA ASP A 18 -0.84 16.89 -0.46
C ASP A 18 0.68 16.88 -0.28
N ASP A 19 1.14 16.51 0.91
CA ASP A 19 2.56 16.44 1.26
C ASP A 19 3.19 15.10 0.88
N ILE A 20 4.46 15.13 0.48
CA ILE A 20 5.28 13.93 0.24
C ILE A 20 5.50 13.16 1.56
N VAL A 21 5.85 13.88 2.64
CA VAL A 21 6.00 13.30 3.98
C VAL A 21 5.03 13.97 4.94
N PHE A 22 4.15 13.20 5.54
CA PHE A 22 3.09 13.69 6.41
C PHE A 22 3.05 12.94 7.76
N GLY A 23 2.33 13.50 8.71
CA GLY A 23 2.23 12.96 10.06
C GLY A 23 3.26 13.57 11.02
N PRO A 24 3.64 12.86 12.13
CA PRO A 24 3.28 11.47 12.38
C PRO A 24 1.79 11.26 12.66
N ILE A 25 1.27 10.10 12.27
CA ILE A 25 -0.08 9.63 12.55
C ILE A 25 0.03 8.39 13.42
N PHE A 26 -0.78 8.32 14.48
CA PHE A 26 -0.79 7.15 15.34
C PHE A 26 -1.58 6.00 14.70
N SER A 27 -0.91 4.87 14.56
CA SER A 27 -1.51 3.62 14.10
C SER A 27 -1.41 2.56 15.20
N ARG A 28 -2.51 1.83 15.45
CA ARG A 28 -2.50 0.73 16.44
C ARG A 28 -1.50 -0.38 16.10
N ARG A 29 -1.18 -0.55 14.81
CA ARG A 29 -0.27 -1.60 14.32
C ARG A 29 1.16 -1.13 14.11
N LEU A 30 1.33 0.13 13.73
CA LEU A 30 2.63 0.68 13.31
C LEU A 30 3.16 1.73 14.28
N GLY A 31 2.43 2.03 15.37
CA GLY A 31 2.80 3.07 16.33
C GLY A 31 2.69 4.48 15.75
N SER A 32 3.57 5.38 16.17
CA SER A 32 3.72 6.73 15.63
C SER A 32 4.38 6.62 14.24
N SER A 33 3.62 6.87 13.18
CA SER A 33 4.04 6.62 11.80
C SER A 33 4.14 7.90 10.98
N LEU A 34 5.30 8.14 10.38
CA LEU A 34 5.43 9.08 9.27
C LEU A 34 4.94 8.41 7.98
N GLY A 35 4.02 9.05 7.27
CA GLY A 35 3.56 8.61 5.97
C GLY A 35 4.43 9.20 4.86
N VAL A 36 4.67 8.42 3.81
CA VAL A 36 5.38 8.84 2.59
C VAL A 36 4.47 8.61 1.39
N ASN A 37 4.06 9.71 0.75
CA ASN A 37 3.30 9.69 -0.49
C ASN A 37 4.21 10.03 -1.67
N VAL A 38 4.53 9.03 -2.47
CA VAL A 38 5.37 9.18 -3.67
C VAL A 38 4.56 9.32 -4.96
N LEU A 39 3.26 9.56 -4.80
CA LEU A 39 2.30 9.68 -5.89
C LEU A 39 1.85 11.12 -6.06
N PRO A 40 1.17 11.48 -7.16
CA PRO A 40 0.65 12.82 -7.35
C PRO A 40 -0.18 13.30 -6.15
N SER A 41 -0.06 14.59 -5.80
CA SER A 41 -0.76 15.19 -4.66
C SER A 41 -2.27 15.32 -4.89
N LYS A 42 -2.70 15.40 -6.15
CA LYS A 42 -4.11 15.56 -6.52
C LYS A 42 -4.65 14.31 -7.17
N GLY A 43 -5.64 13.71 -6.51
CA GLY A 43 -6.30 12.52 -7.00
C GLY A 43 -5.50 11.24 -6.79
N LYS A 44 -6.06 10.15 -7.28
CA LYS A 44 -5.49 8.81 -7.14
C LYS A 44 -4.71 8.41 -8.40
N LEU A 45 -3.56 7.78 -8.19
CA LEU A 45 -2.82 7.08 -9.24
C LEU A 45 -2.47 5.67 -8.77
N CYS A 46 -3.20 4.69 -9.26
CA CYS A 46 -3.07 3.29 -8.89
C CYS A 46 -3.40 2.41 -10.09
N ASN A 47 -2.81 1.23 -10.18
CA ASN A 47 -3.20 0.20 -11.14
C ASN A 47 -4.30 -0.75 -10.61
N PHE A 48 -4.83 -0.46 -9.41
CA PHE A 48 -6.09 -0.97 -8.90
C PHE A 48 -7.11 0.16 -8.74
N ASP A 49 -8.38 -0.20 -8.82
CA ASP A 49 -9.49 0.72 -8.55
C ASP A 49 -10.47 0.11 -7.55
N CYS A 50 -9.92 -0.30 -6.38
CA CYS A 50 -10.64 -1.02 -5.33
C CYS A 50 -11.92 -0.30 -4.92
N ILE A 51 -13.01 -1.04 -4.81
CA ILE A 51 -14.33 -0.47 -4.45
C ILE A 51 -14.38 0.14 -3.06
N TYR A 52 -13.48 -0.25 -2.16
CA TYR A 52 -13.38 0.23 -0.77
C TYR A 52 -12.28 1.30 -0.58
N CYS A 53 -11.58 1.73 -1.64
CA CYS A 53 -10.45 2.64 -1.51
C CYS A 53 -10.89 4.04 -1.09
N GLU A 54 -10.29 4.55 -0.02
CA GLU A 54 -10.57 5.89 0.51
C GLU A 54 -9.99 7.02 -0.38
N CYS A 55 -9.04 6.71 -1.26
CA CYS A 55 -8.48 7.67 -2.21
C CYS A 55 -9.39 7.94 -3.44
N GLY A 56 -10.58 7.36 -3.48
CA GLY A 56 -11.51 7.56 -4.60
C GLY A 56 -11.21 6.68 -5.83
N TRP A 57 -11.58 7.15 -6.99
CA TRP A 57 -11.40 6.46 -8.26
C TRP A 57 -10.24 7.05 -9.06
N ASN A 58 -9.54 6.21 -9.84
CA ASN A 58 -8.49 6.68 -10.74
C ASN A 58 -8.96 7.76 -11.73
N LYS A 59 -10.22 7.66 -12.20
CA LYS A 59 -10.81 8.64 -13.13
C LYS A 59 -10.88 10.06 -12.54
N ASP A 60 -10.98 10.18 -11.22
CA ASP A 60 -11.14 11.47 -10.54
C ASP A 60 -9.78 12.19 -10.38
N GLY A 61 -8.65 11.48 -10.53
CA GLY A 61 -7.29 11.97 -10.44
C GLY A 61 -6.59 12.28 -11.76
N ILE A 62 -7.33 12.32 -12.88
CA ILE A 62 -6.75 12.42 -14.24
C ILE A 62 -6.01 13.76 -14.49
N ALA A 63 -6.34 14.80 -13.76
CA ALA A 63 -5.83 16.15 -14.02
C ALA A 63 -4.32 16.31 -13.73
N GLU A 64 -3.74 15.49 -12.85
CA GLU A 64 -2.31 15.54 -12.52
C GLU A 64 -1.77 14.13 -12.32
N ARG A 65 -0.91 13.68 -13.25
CA ARG A 65 -0.24 12.38 -13.18
C ARG A 65 1.27 12.50 -13.00
N ARG A 66 1.72 13.62 -12.44
CA ARG A 66 3.14 13.91 -12.23
C ARG A 66 3.59 13.34 -10.89
N PHE A 67 4.49 12.38 -10.95
CA PHE A 67 5.19 11.92 -9.75
C PHE A 67 6.10 13.01 -9.19
N PRO A 68 6.24 13.14 -7.87
CA PRO A 68 7.32 13.94 -7.29
C PRO A 68 8.66 13.39 -7.77
N SER A 69 9.64 14.26 -8.00
CA SER A 69 10.97 13.79 -8.40
C SER A 69 11.68 13.10 -7.23
N LEU A 70 12.67 12.25 -7.53
CA LEU A 70 13.52 11.65 -6.50
C LEU A 70 14.13 12.72 -5.58
N LYS A 71 14.57 13.85 -6.15
CA LYS A 71 15.14 14.98 -5.40
C LYS A 71 14.13 15.64 -4.46
N ASP A 72 12.88 15.78 -4.90
CA ASP A 72 11.83 16.35 -4.05
C ASP A 72 11.48 15.40 -2.90
N VAL A 73 11.44 14.10 -3.15
CA VAL A 73 11.20 13.09 -2.11
C VAL A 73 12.35 13.08 -1.09
N GLU A 74 13.59 13.10 -1.56
CA GLU A 74 14.79 13.17 -0.70
C GLU A 74 14.76 14.42 0.18
N ALA A 75 14.51 15.59 -0.39
CA ALA A 75 14.44 16.84 0.34
C ALA A 75 13.31 16.83 1.39
N ALA A 76 12.14 16.30 1.05
CA ALA A 76 11.01 16.21 1.98
C ALA A 76 11.28 15.25 3.14
N LEU A 77 11.91 14.10 2.88
CA LEU A 77 12.33 13.15 3.93
C LEU A 77 13.34 13.79 4.87
N GLU A 78 14.39 14.41 4.31
CA GLU A 78 15.45 15.09 5.08
C GLU A 78 14.88 16.19 5.97
N GLU A 79 14.08 17.08 5.41
CA GLU A 79 13.48 18.19 6.15
C GLU A 79 12.57 17.69 7.28
N LYS A 80 11.64 16.79 6.97
CA LYS A 80 10.67 16.30 7.94
C LYS A 80 11.32 15.51 9.07
N MET A 81 12.23 14.61 8.72
CA MET A 81 12.83 13.70 9.71
C MET A 81 13.87 14.40 10.58
N SER A 82 14.70 15.29 10.01
CA SER A 82 15.66 16.07 10.78
C SER A 82 14.97 17.00 11.78
N LYS A 83 13.90 17.68 11.35
CA LYS A 83 13.11 18.55 12.22
C LYS A 83 12.42 17.77 13.33
N ALA A 84 11.70 16.70 12.99
CA ALA A 84 10.98 15.89 13.97
C ALA A 84 11.93 15.25 15.01
N SER A 85 13.10 14.78 14.55
CA SER A 85 14.13 14.24 15.44
C SER A 85 14.71 15.30 16.38
N ALA A 86 15.02 16.50 15.88
CA ALA A 86 15.51 17.61 16.69
C ALA A 86 14.49 18.08 17.74
N GLU A 87 13.20 18.01 17.43
CA GLU A 87 12.10 18.33 18.34
C GLU A 87 11.75 17.18 19.31
N GLY A 88 12.41 16.03 19.21
CA GLY A 88 12.16 14.86 20.05
C GLY A 88 10.81 14.17 19.75
N VAL A 89 10.25 14.35 18.56
CA VAL A 89 9.01 13.70 18.16
C VAL A 89 9.26 12.19 17.95
N PRO A 90 8.52 11.30 18.64
CA PRO A 90 8.72 9.87 18.48
C PRO A 90 8.22 9.39 17.11
N VAL A 91 9.01 8.54 16.45
CA VAL A 91 8.62 7.87 15.20
C VAL A 91 9.00 6.40 15.30
N ASP A 92 7.99 5.53 15.26
CA ASP A 92 8.15 4.08 15.34
C ASP A 92 8.20 3.45 13.93
N SER A 93 7.56 4.10 12.95
CA SER A 93 7.46 3.60 11.58
C SER A 93 7.51 4.73 10.55
N ILE A 94 8.04 4.39 9.38
CA ILE A 94 7.99 5.20 8.17
C ILE A 94 7.24 4.35 7.15
N THR A 95 6.06 4.79 6.74
CA THR A 95 5.14 3.97 5.96
C THR A 95 4.84 4.58 4.60
N PHE A 96 5.20 3.87 3.55
CA PHE A 96 4.79 4.22 2.19
C PHE A 96 3.30 3.90 2.03
N SER A 97 2.51 4.95 2.10
CA SER A 97 1.06 4.95 1.91
C SER A 97 0.67 6.30 1.32
N GLY A 98 -0.36 6.36 0.53
CA GLY A 98 -0.75 7.64 -0.05
C GLY A 98 -1.79 7.49 -1.14
N ASN A 99 -1.68 8.30 -2.18
CA ASN A 99 -2.70 8.46 -3.19
C ASN A 99 -2.66 7.37 -4.29
N GLY A 100 -2.36 6.13 -3.94
CA GLY A 100 -2.37 4.99 -4.88
C GLY A 100 -1.29 3.94 -4.60
N GLU A 101 -0.68 3.39 -5.66
CA GLU A 101 0.31 2.31 -5.56
C GLU A 101 1.75 2.85 -5.62
N PRO A 102 2.53 2.79 -4.52
CA PRO A 102 3.86 3.39 -4.46
C PRO A 102 4.87 2.75 -5.42
N THR A 103 4.73 1.45 -5.72
CA THR A 103 5.66 0.75 -6.64
C THR A 103 5.53 1.19 -8.10
N MET A 104 4.51 1.99 -8.43
CA MET A 104 4.37 2.62 -9.75
C MET A 104 5.36 3.78 -9.97
N HIS A 105 5.97 4.32 -8.90
CA HIS A 105 6.94 5.40 -9.05
C HIS A 105 8.18 4.90 -9.83
N PRO A 106 8.62 5.60 -10.88
CA PRO A 106 9.73 5.15 -11.74
C PRO A 106 11.06 5.01 -10.98
N ASP A 107 11.28 5.81 -9.94
CA ASP A 107 12.47 5.74 -9.09
C ASP A 107 12.22 5.04 -7.74
N PHE A 108 11.21 4.18 -7.64
CA PHE A 108 10.80 3.54 -6.39
C PHE A 108 11.99 2.92 -5.63
N ALA A 109 12.84 2.16 -6.30
CA ALA A 109 14.00 1.51 -5.67
C ALA A 109 14.99 2.52 -5.06
N LYS A 110 15.28 3.62 -5.76
CA LYS A 110 16.14 4.69 -5.26
C LYS A 110 15.50 5.44 -4.08
N ILE A 111 14.18 5.64 -4.13
CA ILE A 111 13.44 6.25 -3.03
C ILE A 111 13.53 5.38 -1.77
N ILE A 112 13.45 4.08 -1.89
CA ILE A 112 13.65 3.16 -0.77
C ILE A 112 15.05 3.36 -0.17
N ASP A 113 16.10 3.42 -1.00
CA ASP A 113 17.48 3.63 -0.53
C ASP A 113 17.62 4.95 0.23
N VAL A 114 17.10 6.04 -0.32
CA VAL A 114 17.10 7.35 0.33
C VAL A 114 16.34 7.31 1.67
N THR A 115 15.19 6.65 1.70
CA THR A 115 14.39 6.53 2.93
C THR A 115 15.12 5.74 4.01
N LEU A 116 15.75 4.63 3.66
CA LEU A 116 16.55 3.83 4.60
C LEU A 116 17.73 4.65 5.15
N ASN A 117 18.43 5.40 4.32
CA ASN A 117 19.53 6.27 4.73
C ASN A 117 19.07 7.39 5.68
N CYS A 118 17.94 8.04 5.42
CA CYS A 118 17.35 9.03 6.31
C CYS A 118 16.91 8.40 7.65
N ARG A 119 16.24 7.24 7.59
CA ARG A 119 15.83 6.50 8.78
C ARG A 119 17.02 6.19 9.69
N ASP A 120 18.09 5.66 9.13
CA ASP A 120 19.28 5.27 9.89
C ASP A 120 19.96 6.46 10.59
N ARG A 121 19.87 7.66 9.98
CA ARG A 121 20.42 8.90 10.59
C ARG A 121 19.53 9.47 11.71
N TYR A 122 18.24 9.49 11.52
CA TYR A 122 17.32 10.22 12.41
C TYR A 122 16.51 9.34 13.35
N TYR A 123 16.15 8.14 12.90
CA TYR A 123 15.29 7.20 13.61
C TYR A 123 15.74 5.74 13.40
N PRO A 124 16.94 5.37 13.87
CA PRO A 124 17.55 4.06 13.54
C PRO A 124 16.73 2.86 14.01
N ASN A 125 15.83 3.05 14.96
CA ASN A 125 14.95 1.99 15.47
C ASN A 125 13.58 1.95 14.75
N ALA A 126 13.25 2.95 13.94
CA ALA A 126 11.98 2.97 13.21
C ALA A 126 11.95 1.91 12.10
N LYS A 127 10.78 1.32 11.89
CA LYS A 127 10.58 0.34 10.84
C LYS A 127 10.08 0.99 9.55
N VAL A 128 10.66 0.61 8.41
CA VAL A 128 10.18 1.06 7.10
C VAL A 128 9.19 0.03 6.59
N SER A 129 7.98 0.48 6.28
CA SER A 129 6.88 -0.34 5.79
C SER A 129 6.39 0.18 4.45
N VAL A 130 6.07 -0.73 3.53
CA VAL A 130 5.48 -0.40 2.23
C VAL A 130 4.17 -1.13 2.06
N LEU A 131 3.08 -0.37 1.88
CA LEU A 131 1.77 -0.91 1.51
C LEU A 131 1.71 -1.01 -0.03
N SER A 132 1.64 -2.22 -0.55
CA SER A 132 1.58 -2.48 -2.00
C SER A 132 0.46 -3.44 -2.37
N ASN A 133 -0.20 -3.17 -3.49
CA ASN A 133 -1.15 -4.09 -4.08
C ASN A 133 -0.49 -5.31 -4.76
N ALA A 134 0.83 -5.38 -4.71
CA ALA A 134 1.67 -6.47 -5.20
C ALA A 134 1.65 -6.72 -6.73
N THR A 135 0.98 -5.90 -7.51
CA THR A 135 0.87 -6.12 -8.96
C THR A 135 2.20 -6.00 -9.71
N LEU A 136 3.16 -5.27 -9.16
CA LEU A 136 4.46 -4.99 -9.80
C LEU A 136 5.64 -5.75 -9.18
N ILE A 137 5.40 -6.65 -8.23
CA ILE A 137 6.47 -7.40 -7.56
C ILE A 137 7.17 -8.43 -8.46
N GLY A 138 6.61 -8.75 -9.62
CA GLY A 138 7.30 -9.52 -10.66
C GLY A 138 8.44 -8.75 -11.35
N ARG A 139 8.52 -7.41 -11.16
CA ARG A 139 9.66 -6.62 -11.62
C ARG A 139 10.81 -6.74 -10.63
N LYS A 140 11.97 -7.17 -11.12
CA LYS A 140 13.12 -7.44 -10.26
C LYS A 140 13.51 -6.26 -9.38
N GLU A 141 13.58 -5.06 -9.93
CA GLU A 141 13.95 -3.85 -9.18
C GLU A 141 12.95 -3.51 -8.07
N VAL A 142 11.65 -3.79 -8.28
CA VAL A 142 10.60 -3.59 -7.27
C VAL A 142 10.72 -4.64 -6.17
N ALA A 143 10.85 -5.90 -6.54
CA ALA A 143 11.00 -7.00 -5.57
C ALA A 143 12.24 -6.81 -4.68
N GLU A 144 13.38 -6.49 -5.29
CA GLU A 144 14.63 -6.23 -4.56
C GLU A 144 14.51 -5.02 -3.60
N ALA A 145 13.84 -3.96 -4.02
CA ALA A 145 13.57 -2.81 -3.16
C ALA A 145 12.67 -3.18 -1.96
N LEU A 146 11.60 -3.93 -2.20
CA LEU A 146 10.68 -4.38 -1.16
C LEU A 146 11.36 -5.35 -0.17
N LYS A 147 12.29 -6.18 -0.62
CA LYS A 147 13.07 -7.07 0.26
C LYS A 147 14.03 -6.32 1.20
N ARG A 148 14.37 -5.06 0.91
CA ARG A 148 15.23 -4.23 1.77
C ARG A 148 14.49 -3.52 2.90
N VAL A 149 13.17 -3.36 2.81
CA VAL A 149 12.38 -2.74 3.89
C VAL A 149 12.04 -3.74 4.99
N ASP A 150 11.73 -3.23 6.18
CA ASP A 150 11.39 -4.09 7.33
C ASP A 150 10.06 -4.80 7.13
N ASN A 151 9.07 -4.12 6.59
CA ASN A 151 7.72 -4.65 6.42
C ASN A 151 7.22 -4.42 4.97
N PRO A 152 7.54 -5.31 4.02
CA PRO A 152 6.77 -5.36 2.78
C PRO A 152 5.38 -5.90 3.11
N ILE A 153 4.35 -5.07 2.96
CA ILE A 153 2.95 -5.39 3.22
C ILE A 153 2.27 -5.56 1.86
N LEU A 154 2.05 -6.82 1.49
CA LEU A 154 1.61 -7.21 0.16
C LEU A 154 0.15 -7.70 0.22
N LYS A 155 -0.65 -7.27 -0.76
CA LYS A 155 -2.11 -7.48 -0.76
C LYS A 155 -2.54 -8.65 -1.64
N ILE A 156 -3.37 -9.53 -1.06
CA ILE A 156 -4.25 -10.46 -1.77
C ILE A 156 -5.62 -10.43 -1.08
N ASP A 157 -6.61 -9.84 -1.72
CA ASP A 157 -7.95 -9.66 -1.12
C ASP A 157 -8.90 -10.82 -1.41
N ALA A 158 -8.61 -11.65 -2.41
CA ALA A 158 -9.48 -12.74 -2.78
C ALA A 158 -8.71 -13.88 -3.47
N SER A 159 -9.36 -15.02 -3.59
CA SER A 159 -8.75 -16.29 -4.03
C SER A 159 -8.90 -16.59 -5.52
N SER A 160 -9.46 -15.68 -6.30
CA SER A 160 -9.63 -15.86 -7.75
C SER A 160 -9.53 -14.56 -8.51
N ASP A 161 -9.14 -14.64 -9.79
CA ASP A 161 -9.11 -13.49 -10.70
C ASP A 161 -10.49 -12.84 -10.83
N GLU A 162 -11.57 -13.62 -10.81
CA GLU A 162 -12.93 -13.11 -10.88
C GLU A 162 -13.26 -12.21 -9.69
N LEU A 163 -13.00 -12.68 -8.47
CA LEU A 163 -13.23 -11.91 -7.24
C LEU A 163 -12.34 -10.68 -7.17
N ILE A 164 -11.07 -10.79 -7.56
CA ILE A 164 -10.15 -9.65 -7.64
C ILE A 164 -10.67 -8.60 -8.63
N ARG A 165 -11.17 -9.00 -9.79
CA ARG A 165 -11.75 -8.07 -10.78
C ARG A 165 -12.98 -7.34 -10.23
N LYS A 166 -13.84 -8.02 -9.48
CA LYS A 166 -15.02 -7.39 -8.86
C LYS A 166 -14.63 -6.41 -7.76
N MET A 167 -13.65 -6.75 -6.95
CA MET A 167 -13.30 -6.06 -5.72
C MET A 167 -12.20 -4.99 -5.94
N ASN A 168 -11.13 -5.32 -6.62
CA ASN A 168 -9.96 -4.47 -6.81
C ASN A 168 -9.91 -3.79 -8.17
N LYS A 169 -10.66 -4.25 -9.15
CA LYS A 169 -10.78 -3.67 -10.50
C LYS A 169 -9.41 -3.31 -11.11
N PRO A 170 -8.55 -4.31 -11.36
CA PRO A 170 -7.23 -4.07 -11.95
C PRO A 170 -7.33 -3.31 -13.27
N VAL A 171 -6.41 -2.37 -13.48
CA VAL A 171 -6.23 -1.68 -14.75
C VAL A 171 -5.27 -2.50 -15.59
N GLY A 172 -5.75 -3.05 -16.70
CA GLY A 172 -4.97 -3.96 -17.55
C GLY A 172 -5.06 -5.43 -17.13
N THR A 173 -4.09 -6.22 -17.57
CA THR A 173 -4.05 -7.66 -17.32
C THR A 173 -3.60 -7.93 -15.88
N TYR A 174 -4.35 -8.75 -15.16
CA TYR A 174 -4.02 -9.26 -13.85
C TYR A 174 -4.27 -10.76 -13.78
N ARG A 175 -3.32 -11.49 -13.22
CA ARG A 175 -3.43 -12.91 -12.91
C ARG A 175 -2.95 -13.16 -11.49
N LEU A 176 -3.82 -13.72 -10.67
CA LEU A 176 -3.52 -14.03 -9.28
C LEU A 176 -2.34 -15.00 -9.16
N ASP A 177 -2.29 -16.03 -10.03
CA ASP A 177 -1.22 -17.02 -10.01
C ASP A 177 0.16 -16.39 -10.22
N ASP A 178 0.28 -15.41 -11.13
CA ASP A 178 1.55 -14.70 -11.37
C ASP A 178 1.98 -13.89 -10.14
N VAL A 179 1.03 -13.28 -9.45
CA VAL A 179 1.29 -12.53 -8.20
C VAL A 179 1.70 -13.47 -7.06
N VAL A 180 1.02 -14.60 -6.91
CA VAL A 180 1.36 -15.62 -5.90
C VAL A 180 2.76 -16.20 -6.17
N GLU A 181 3.08 -16.52 -7.41
CA GLU A 181 4.42 -16.99 -7.79
C GLU A 181 5.50 -15.96 -7.42
N ALA A 182 5.28 -14.69 -7.76
CA ALA A 182 6.21 -13.61 -7.39
C ALA A 182 6.32 -13.40 -5.88
N MET A 183 5.24 -13.58 -5.11
CA MET A 183 5.28 -13.54 -3.63
C MET A 183 6.09 -14.67 -3.03
N MET A 184 6.12 -15.85 -3.65
CA MET A 184 6.93 -16.98 -3.17
C MET A 184 8.42 -16.65 -3.12
N GLU A 185 8.91 -15.77 -4.00
CA GLU A 185 10.29 -15.28 -4.00
C GLU A 185 10.68 -14.49 -2.73
N PHE A 186 9.70 -14.09 -1.92
CA PHE A 186 9.93 -13.46 -0.61
C PHE A 186 10.14 -14.47 0.53
N GLU A 187 9.99 -15.77 0.25
CA GLU A 187 10.22 -16.86 1.22
C GLU A 187 9.50 -16.67 2.56
N GLY A 188 8.28 -16.09 2.52
CA GLY A 188 7.48 -15.76 3.69
C GLY A 188 7.89 -14.48 4.42
N ASN A 189 8.98 -13.81 4.02
CA ASN A 189 9.43 -12.58 4.66
C ASN A 189 8.65 -11.34 4.19
N PHE A 190 7.36 -11.36 4.40
CA PHE A 190 6.43 -10.27 4.15
C PHE A 190 5.20 -10.38 5.04
N VAL A 191 4.44 -9.31 5.09
CA VAL A 191 3.12 -9.27 5.73
C VAL A 191 2.06 -9.37 4.64
N LEU A 192 1.14 -10.33 4.76
CA LEU A 192 0.00 -10.41 3.87
C LEU A 192 -1.12 -9.50 4.39
N GLN A 193 -1.62 -8.61 3.54
CA GLN A 193 -2.79 -7.80 3.82
C GLN A 193 -3.98 -8.31 3.01
N THR A 194 -5.12 -8.47 3.68
CA THR A 194 -6.36 -8.92 3.05
C THR A 194 -7.55 -8.11 3.57
N MET A 195 -8.38 -7.62 2.64
CA MET A 195 -9.71 -7.07 2.92
C MET A 195 -10.75 -8.13 2.59
N PHE A 196 -11.45 -8.65 3.59
CA PHE A 196 -12.64 -9.46 3.36
C PHE A 196 -13.86 -8.56 3.17
N LEU A 197 -14.64 -8.85 2.15
CA LEU A 197 -15.78 -8.02 1.80
C LEU A 197 -16.94 -8.85 1.28
N LYS A 198 -18.13 -8.45 1.69
CA LYS A 198 -19.40 -8.96 1.20
C LYS A 198 -20.17 -7.85 0.50
N SER A 199 -20.65 -8.12 -0.70
CA SER A 199 -21.52 -7.24 -1.48
C SER A 199 -22.71 -8.06 -2.05
N PRO A 200 -23.71 -7.41 -2.68
CA PRO A 200 -24.77 -8.15 -3.34
C PRO A 200 -24.31 -9.13 -4.42
N ASP A 201 -23.16 -8.84 -5.06
CA ASP A 201 -22.66 -9.58 -6.22
C ASP A 201 -21.56 -10.59 -5.89
N PHE A 202 -20.99 -10.54 -4.68
CA PHE A 202 -19.93 -11.45 -4.24
C PHE A 202 -19.75 -11.45 -2.73
N ASP A 203 -19.15 -12.53 -2.21
CA ASP A 203 -18.77 -12.68 -0.81
C ASP A 203 -17.42 -13.40 -0.74
N THR A 204 -16.36 -12.71 -0.27
CA THR A 204 -15.02 -13.30 -0.16
C THR A 204 -14.89 -14.23 1.04
N LEU A 205 -15.90 -14.28 1.92
CA LEU A 205 -15.99 -15.18 3.06
C LEU A 205 -16.85 -16.43 2.79
N GLU A 206 -17.37 -16.60 1.57
CA GLU A 206 -18.02 -17.88 1.25
C GLU A 206 -17.05 -19.05 1.47
N PRO A 207 -17.54 -20.20 1.98
CA PRO A 207 -16.68 -21.29 2.41
C PRO A 207 -15.64 -21.74 1.38
N GLU A 208 -16.02 -21.85 0.11
CA GLU A 208 -15.11 -22.26 -0.97
C GLU A 208 -14.06 -21.17 -1.27
N ALA A 209 -14.47 -19.91 -1.32
CA ALA A 209 -13.58 -18.77 -1.53
C ALA A 209 -12.57 -18.64 -0.37
N LEU A 210 -13.06 -18.75 0.86
CA LEU A 210 -12.21 -18.68 2.05
C LEU A 210 -11.23 -19.85 2.11
N LYS A 211 -11.67 -21.06 1.79
CA LYS A 211 -10.82 -22.24 1.74
C LYS A 211 -9.68 -22.07 0.72
N ALA A 212 -10.01 -21.62 -0.49
CA ALA A 212 -9.03 -21.35 -1.53
C ALA A 212 -8.02 -20.25 -1.11
N TRP A 213 -8.48 -19.18 -0.45
CA TRP A 213 -7.61 -18.14 0.11
C TRP A 213 -6.67 -18.74 1.18
N MET A 214 -7.18 -19.60 2.07
CA MET A 214 -6.37 -20.26 3.10
C MET A 214 -5.30 -21.19 2.49
N GLU A 215 -5.57 -21.83 1.36
CA GLU A 215 -4.58 -22.62 0.62
C GLU A 215 -3.45 -21.76 0.09
N ILE A 216 -3.77 -20.60 -0.52
CA ILE A 216 -2.77 -19.62 -0.94
C ILE A 216 -1.90 -19.16 0.24
N VAL A 217 -2.51 -18.81 1.36
CA VAL A 217 -1.78 -18.38 2.58
C VAL A 217 -0.87 -19.48 3.10
N ARG A 218 -1.33 -20.73 3.08
CA ARG A 218 -0.54 -21.89 3.52
C ARG A 218 0.69 -22.12 2.64
N ASP A 219 0.57 -21.89 1.35
CA ASP A 219 1.68 -22.01 0.40
C ASP A 219 2.66 -20.86 0.55
N LEU A 220 2.17 -19.64 0.68
CA LEU A 220 2.99 -18.42 0.82
C LEU A 220 3.69 -18.31 2.18
N ARG A 221 3.08 -18.82 3.24
CA ARG A 221 3.61 -18.77 4.62
C ARG A 221 4.09 -17.38 5.04
N PRO A 222 3.27 -16.30 4.89
CA PRO A 222 3.67 -14.97 5.33
C PRO A 222 3.98 -14.98 6.83
N ARG A 223 4.91 -14.13 7.27
CA ARG A 223 5.26 -14.04 8.69
C ARG A 223 4.14 -13.41 9.55
N GLU A 224 3.25 -12.66 8.93
CA GLU A 224 2.10 -12.02 9.57
C GLU A 224 0.97 -11.84 8.55
N ILE A 225 -0.27 -11.85 9.03
CA ILE A 225 -1.47 -11.58 8.22
C ILE A 225 -2.24 -10.44 8.86
N MET A 226 -2.50 -9.39 8.09
CA MET A 226 -3.38 -8.28 8.45
C MET A 226 -4.72 -8.43 7.75
N VAL A 227 -5.78 -8.62 8.52
CA VAL A 227 -7.16 -8.76 8.02
C VAL A 227 -7.97 -7.52 8.36
N TYR A 228 -8.77 -7.08 7.42
CA TYR A 228 -9.70 -5.95 7.53
C TYR A 228 -11.11 -6.36 7.16
#